data_56621a11d856f292bbd0fc44e00fe058
#
_entry.id   56621a11d856f292bbd0fc44e00fe058
#
_cell.length_a   1.000
_cell.length_b   1.000
_cell.length_c   1.000
_cell.angle_alpha   90.00
_cell.angle_beta   90.00
_cell.angle_gamma   90.00
#
_symmetry.space_group_name_H-M   'P 1'
#
loop_
_entity.id
_entity.type
_entity.pdbx_description
1 polymer ?
#
loop_
_entity_poly.entity_id
_entity_poly.type
_entity_poly.pdbx_seq_one_letter_code
_entity_poly.pdbx_strand_id
1 'polypeptide(L)'
;MNIGSMSNNYIIPYSGVSRVTPVNADNTVDTSTKVKPVECQTCKNREYVDGSNEPDVSFKTPGKIAAGESYAKVSAHEREHVANAIQKSSKPGAKLISANVTLKMGVCPEGGRTYVAGGETTTQIQYSESNPYEKNRKQAEAGFLIGNNFDAIS
;
A
#
# COMPACT_ATOMS: atom_id res chain seq x y z
N MET A 1 37.13 -32.57 -29.83
CA MET A 1 37.11 -32.38 -28.39
C MET A 1 35.64 -32.30 -27.95
N ASN A 2 35.18 -33.32 -27.24
CA ASN A 2 33.78 -33.54 -26.91
C ASN A 2 33.61 -33.17 -25.43
N ILE A 3 32.84 -32.15 -25.12
CA ILE A 3 32.55 -31.74 -23.75
C ILE A 3 31.14 -32.23 -23.39
N GLY A 4 31.15 -33.26 -22.53
CA GLY A 4 29.94 -33.94 -22.06
C GLY A 4 29.04 -33.08 -21.19
N SER A 5 27.77 -33.17 -21.49
CA SER A 5 26.66 -32.69 -20.71
C SER A 5 26.54 -33.46 -19.39
N MET A 6 26.67 -32.79 -18.24
CA MET A 6 26.35 -33.37 -16.94
C MET A 6 24.88 -33.10 -16.62
N SER A 7 24.04 -34.12 -16.83
CA SER A 7 22.69 -34.18 -16.27
C SER A 7 22.76 -34.57 -14.79
N ASN A 8 22.45 -33.66 -13.91
CA ASN A 8 22.19 -33.96 -12.51
C ASN A 8 20.73 -34.36 -12.33
N ASN A 9 20.42 -35.65 -12.47
CA ASN A 9 19.16 -36.26 -12.04
C ASN A 9 19.21 -36.49 -10.51
N TYR A 10 18.65 -35.58 -9.75
CA TYR A 10 18.35 -35.84 -8.34
C TYR A 10 17.00 -36.55 -8.24
N ILE A 11 17.00 -37.86 -8.13
CA ILE A 11 15.81 -38.65 -7.86
C ILE A 11 15.65 -38.75 -6.35
N ILE A 12 14.65 -38.08 -5.79
CA ILE A 12 14.22 -38.28 -4.40
C ILE A 12 13.29 -39.48 -4.39
N PRO A 13 13.60 -40.56 -3.65
CA PRO A 13 12.67 -41.70 -3.53
C PRO A 13 11.53 -41.30 -2.59
N TYR A 14 10.36 -41.06 -3.14
CA TYR A 14 9.11 -40.87 -2.39
C TYR A 14 8.54 -42.26 -2.03
N SER A 15 8.91 -42.79 -0.89
CA SER A 15 8.30 -43.98 -0.32
C SER A 15 7.14 -43.56 0.60
N GLY A 16 5.93 -43.97 0.22
CA GLY A 16 4.78 -43.93 1.14
C GLY A 16 3.55 -43.21 0.63
N VAL A 17 3.04 -43.59 -0.54
CA VAL A 17 1.65 -43.29 -0.91
C VAL A 17 0.83 -44.55 -0.73
N SER A 18 0.08 -44.62 0.36
CA SER A 18 -0.97 -45.64 0.53
C SER A 18 -2.01 -45.46 -0.59
N ARG A 19 -2.23 -46.56 -1.35
CA ARG A 19 -3.29 -46.62 -2.36
C ARG A 19 -4.64 -46.30 -1.70
N VAL A 20 -5.19 -45.16 -1.98
CA VAL A 20 -6.62 -44.89 -1.76
C VAL A 20 -7.42 -45.61 -2.84
N THR A 21 -8.24 -46.54 -2.44
CA THR A 21 -9.23 -47.22 -3.31
C THR A 21 -10.20 -46.20 -3.88
N PRO A 22 -10.60 -46.30 -5.17
CA PRO A 22 -11.59 -45.38 -5.71
C PRO A 22 -12.94 -45.67 -5.07
N VAL A 23 -13.46 -44.72 -4.29
CA VAL A 23 -14.87 -44.71 -3.89
C VAL A 23 -15.71 -44.25 -5.06
N ASN A 24 -16.80 -44.97 -5.31
CA ASN A 24 -17.72 -44.79 -6.41
C ASN A 24 -18.07 -43.33 -6.66
N ALA A 25 -17.98 -42.97 -7.94
CA ALA A 25 -18.46 -41.74 -8.50
C ALA A 25 -19.99 -41.71 -8.49
N ASP A 26 -20.60 -41.23 -7.44
CA ASP A 26 -21.95 -40.64 -7.50
C ASP A 26 -22.22 -39.80 -6.24
N ASN A 27 -21.44 -38.72 -6.09
CA ASN A 27 -21.79 -37.61 -5.24
C ASN A 27 -21.09 -36.37 -5.80
N THR A 28 -21.75 -35.71 -6.73
CA THR A 28 -21.40 -34.35 -7.13
C THR A 28 -21.60 -33.44 -5.93
N VAL A 29 -20.59 -33.38 -5.05
CA VAL A 29 -20.49 -32.33 -4.08
C VAL A 29 -20.15 -31.06 -4.87
N ASP A 30 -21.18 -30.26 -5.06
CA ASP A 30 -21.04 -28.90 -5.58
C ASP A 30 -20.13 -28.09 -4.63
N THR A 31 -18.84 -28.08 -4.95
CA THR A 31 -17.76 -27.46 -4.16
C THR A 31 -17.69 -25.94 -4.38
N SER A 32 -18.76 -25.32 -4.87
CA SER A 32 -18.80 -23.89 -5.13
C SER A 32 -19.50 -23.05 -4.07
N THR A 33 -20.01 -23.61 -2.99
CA THR A 33 -20.41 -22.82 -1.84
C THR A 33 -19.17 -22.39 -1.06
N LYS A 34 -18.53 -21.30 -1.49
CA LYS A 34 -17.65 -20.51 -0.64
C LYS A 34 -18.47 -20.12 0.59
N VAL A 35 -18.42 -20.94 1.63
CA VAL A 35 -19.00 -20.60 2.94
C VAL A 35 -18.29 -19.34 3.38
N LYS A 36 -18.97 -18.20 3.25
CA LYS A 36 -18.45 -16.94 3.80
C LYS A 36 -18.28 -17.18 5.30
N PRO A 37 -17.07 -17.06 5.84
CA PRO A 37 -16.86 -17.28 7.25
C PRO A 37 -17.74 -16.27 8.02
N VAL A 38 -18.55 -16.79 8.94
CA VAL A 38 -19.43 -15.97 9.77
C VAL A 38 -18.56 -14.99 10.54
N GLU A 39 -18.78 -13.71 10.32
CA GLU A 39 -18.08 -12.66 11.04
C GLU A 39 -18.64 -12.52 12.45
N CYS A 40 -17.75 -12.48 13.44
CA CYS A 40 -18.12 -12.19 14.82
C CYS A 40 -18.59 -10.72 14.99
N GLN A 41 -19.23 -10.41 16.12
CA GLN A 41 -19.79 -9.08 16.35
C GLN A 41 -18.72 -7.98 16.32
N THR A 42 -17.56 -8.24 16.91
CA THR A 42 -16.42 -7.31 16.87
C THR A 42 -15.95 -7.02 15.43
N CYS A 43 -15.88 -8.04 14.57
CA CYS A 43 -15.54 -7.84 13.17
C CYS A 43 -16.62 -7.07 12.38
N LYS A 44 -17.91 -7.23 12.76
CA LYS A 44 -19.00 -6.49 12.12
C LYS A 44 -19.02 -5.00 12.49
N ASN A 45 -18.62 -4.67 13.71
CA ASN A 45 -18.65 -3.29 14.23
C ASN A 45 -17.35 -2.51 13.99
N ARG A 46 -16.34 -3.16 13.45
CA ARG A 46 -15.06 -2.57 13.19
C ARG A 46 -15.11 -1.59 12.03
N GLU A 47 -14.42 -0.47 12.19
CA GLU A 47 -14.26 0.55 11.16
C GLU A 47 -12.81 0.63 10.71
N TYR A 48 -12.62 0.89 9.43
CA TYR A 48 -11.33 1.21 8.84
C TYR A 48 -11.00 2.69 9.07
N VAL A 49 -9.74 2.98 9.38
CA VAL A 49 -9.27 4.36 9.56
C VAL A 49 -8.19 4.66 8.53
N ASP A 50 -8.43 5.68 7.73
CA ASP A 50 -7.45 6.23 6.80
C ASP A 50 -6.66 7.35 7.49
N GLY A 51 -5.33 7.15 7.62
CA GLY A 51 -4.38 8.10 8.19
C GLY A 51 -3.59 8.89 7.15
N SER A 52 -3.92 8.76 5.86
CA SER A 52 -3.14 9.32 4.75
C SER A 52 -3.22 10.84 4.69
N ASN A 53 -2.15 11.48 4.23
CA ASN A 53 -2.05 12.94 4.10
C ASN A 53 -2.64 13.48 2.77
N GLU A 54 -2.95 12.61 1.81
CA GLU A 54 -3.53 12.98 0.52
C GLU A 54 -5.06 13.07 0.59
N PRO A 55 -5.68 14.18 0.17
CA PRO A 55 -7.13 14.27 -0.02
C PRO A 55 -7.56 13.58 -1.34
N ASP A 56 -8.86 13.51 -1.57
CA ASP A 56 -9.50 13.14 -2.85
C ASP A 56 -9.35 11.66 -3.25
N VAL A 57 -9.67 10.75 -2.33
CA VAL A 57 -9.74 9.31 -2.57
C VAL A 57 -11.12 8.75 -2.28
N SER A 58 -11.38 7.51 -2.71
CA SER A 58 -12.72 6.91 -2.72
C SER A 58 -13.38 6.79 -1.35
N PHE A 59 -12.62 6.58 -0.27
CA PHE A 59 -13.18 6.55 1.09
C PHE A 59 -12.20 7.02 2.16
N LYS A 60 -12.31 8.26 2.55
CA LYS A 60 -11.50 8.86 3.63
C LYS A 60 -12.12 8.73 5.01
N THR A 61 -13.43 8.57 5.04
CA THR A 61 -14.19 8.44 6.28
C THR A 61 -14.12 7.01 6.81
N PRO A 62 -14.06 6.80 8.14
CA PRO A 62 -14.15 5.48 8.72
C PRO A 62 -15.38 4.72 8.19
N GLY A 63 -15.16 3.51 7.72
CA GLY A 63 -16.18 2.67 7.12
C GLY A 63 -16.01 1.21 7.48
N LYS A 64 -17.07 0.43 7.32
CA LYS A 64 -17.04 -1.00 7.59
C LYS A 64 -16.47 -1.77 6.41
N ILE A 65 -15.39 -2.50 6.66
CA ILE A 65 -14.78 -3.40 5.69
C ILE A 65 -14.71 -4.80 6.31
N ALA A 66 -15.26 -5.81 5.63
CA ALA A 66 -15.19 -7.20 6.08
C ALA A 66 -13.74 -7.67 6.22
N ALA A 67 -13.45 -8.47 7.25
CA ALA A 67 -12.09 -8.92 7.55
C ALA A 67 -11.39 -9.59 6.36
N GLY A 68 -12.12 -10.46 5.65
CA GLY A 68 -11.57 -11.16 4.48
C GLY A 68 -11.30 -10.28 3.26
N GLU A 69 -11.94 -9.12 3.18
CA GLU A 69 -11.79 -8.16 2.09
C GLU A 69 -10.87 -6.99 2.45
N SER A 70 -10.50 -6.87 3.73
CA SER A 70 -9.81 -5.71 4.27
C SER A 70 -8.47 -5.46 3.57
N TYR A 71 -7.67 -6.50 3.36
CA TYR A 71 -6.39 -6.33 2.68
C TYR A 71 -6.55 -5.81 1.26
N ALA A 72 -7.43 -6.41 0.47
CA ALA A 72 -7.62 -6.03 -0.93
C ALA A 72 -8.17 -4.61 -1.07
N LYS A 73 -9.21 -4.27 -0.29
CA LYS A 73 -9.84 -2.95 -0.32
C LYS A 73 -8.91 -1.86 0.18
N VAL A 74 -8.23 -2.09 1.31
CA VAL A 74 -7.30 -1.10 1.87
C VAL A 74 -6.09 -0.92 0.97
N SER A 75 -5.51 -2.01 0.46
CA SER A 75 -4.38 -1.88 -0.48
C SER A 75 -4.75 -1.16 -1.77
N ALA A 76 -5.97 -1.34 -2.27
CA ALA A 76 -6.45 -0.60 -3.44
C ALA A 76 -6.62 0.89 -3.12
N HIS A 77 -7.16 1.21 -1.96
CA HIS A 77 -7.32 2.58 -1.48
C HIS A 77 -5.97 3.29 -1.30
N GLU A 78 -4.99 2.65 -0.65
CA GLU A 78 -3.65 3.25 -0.49
C GLU A 78 -2.95 3.46 -1.84
N ARG A 79 -3.18 2.58 -2.81
CA ARG A 79 -2.68 2.79 -4.19
C ARG A 79 -3.32 3.99 -4.87
N GLU A 80 -4.55 4.31 -4.56
CA GLU A 80 -5.24 5.49 -5.07
C GLU A 80 -4.57 6.77 -4.57
N HIS A 81 -4.17 6.84 -3.29
CA HIS A 81 -3.36 7.93 -2.76
C HIS A 81 -2.04 8.10 -3.52
N VAL A 82 -1.32 6.99 -3.76
CA VAL A 82 -0.06 7.01 -4.54
C VAL A 82 -0.31 7.48 -5.97
N ALA A 83 -1.38 7.00 -6.62
CA ALA A 83 -1.73 7.40 -7.98
C ALA A 83 -2.05 8.90 -8.07
N ASN A 84 -2.79 9.43 -7.08
CA ASN A 84 -3.08 10.87 -6.99
C ASN A 84 -1.80 11.70 -6.81
N ALA A 85 -0.87 11.23 -5.97
CA ALA A 85 0.42 11.91 -5.78
C ALA A 85 1.26 11.91 -7.07
N ILE A 86 1.28 10.80 -7.80
CA ILE A 86 1.94 10.71 -9.11
C ILE A 86 1.30 11.68 -10.10
N GLN A 87 -0.04 11.71 -10.17
CA GLN A 87 -0.76 12.62 -11.05
C GLN A 87 -0.48 14.09 -10.71
N LYS A 88 -0.45 14.44 -9.42
CA LYS A 88 -0.09 15.80 -8.98
C LYS A 88 1.35 16.15 -9.34
N SER A 89 2.27 15.20 -9.23
CA SER A 89 3.68 15.39 -9.55
C SER A 89 3.99 15.45 -11.05
N SER A 90 3.04 15.02 -11.90
CA SER A 90 3.17 15.11 -13.36
C SER A 90 2.92 16.53 -13.90
N LYS A 91 2.46 17.44 -13.05
CA LYS A 91 2.26 18.85 -13.43
C LYS A 91 3.61 19.56 -13.57
N PRO A 92 3.71 20.55 -14.47
CA PRO A 92 4.93 21.35 -14.61
C PRO A 92 5.34 21.98 -13.28
N GLY A 93 6.61 21.82 -12.91
CA GLY A 93 7.15 22.35 -11.66
C GLY A 93 6.87 21.50 -10.43
N ALA A 94 6.20 20.37 -10.53
CA ALA A 94 6.01 19.43 -9.43
C ALA A 94 6.88 18.19 -9.61
N LYS A 95 7.41 17.64 -8.50
CA LYS A 95 8.21 16.42 -8.48
C LYS A 95 7.85 15.59 -7.26
N LEU A 96 7.49 14.33 -7.44
CA LEU A 96 7.32 13.40 -6.34
C LEU A 96 8.69 13.06 -5.73
N ILE A 97 8.84 13.30 -4.44
CA ILE A 97 10.06 12.97 -3.69
C ILE A 97 9.93 11.60 -3.05
N SER A 98 8.79 11.33 -2.40
CA SER A 98 8.53 10.05 -1.76
C SER A 98 7.04 9.74 -1.70
N ALA A 99 6.71 8.45 -1.69
CA ALA A 99 5.39 7.94 -1.38
C ALA A 99 5.57 6.64 -0.58
N ASN A 100 5.20 6.67 0.69
CA ASN A 100 5.30 5.54 1.60
C ASN A 100 3.91 5.06 1.98
N VAL A 101 3.69 3.75 1.88
CA VAL A 101 2.43 3.09 2.24
C VAL A 101 2.67 2.20 3.45
N THR A 102 1.88 2.38 4.49
CA THR A 102 1.90 1.57 5.71
C THR A 102 0.52 0.98 5.97
N LEU A 103 0.42 -0.34 6.11
CA LEU A 103 -0.81 -1.03 6.48
C LEU A 103 -0.77 -1.39 7.96
N LYS A 104 -1.80 -0.98 8.70
CA LYS A 104 -1.94 -1.28 10.14
C LYS A 104 -2.73 -2.58 10.29
N MET A 105 -2.07 -3.61 10.81
CA MET A 105 -2.70 -4.92 11.04
C MET A 105 -3.34 -4.97 12.41
N GLY A 106 -4.47 -5.66 12.50
CA GLY A 106 -5.15 -5.96 13.76
C GLY A 106 -5.49 -7.44 13.84
N VAL A 107 -5.79 -7.92 15.06
CA VAL A 107 -6.26 -9.27 15.33
C VAL A 107 -7.62 -9.19 15.99
N CYS A 108 -8.59 -9.93 15.49
CA CYS A 108 -9.91 -10.02 16.11
C CYS A 108 -9.81 -10.77 17.43
N PRO A 109 -10.24 -10.18 18.57
CA PRO A 109 -10.15 -10.83 19.87
C PRO A 109 -11.06 -12.05 20.02
N GLU A 110 -12.20 -12.08 19.32
CA GLU A 110 -13.13 -13.19 19.37
C GLU A 110 -12.77 -14.33 18.39
N GLY A 111 -12.35 -13.97 17.18
CA GLY A 111 -12.13 -14.96 16.12
C GLY A 111 -10.65 -15.24 15.81
N GLY A 112 -9.70 -14.54 16.43
CA GLY A 112 -8.26 -14.69 16.20
C GLY A 112 -7.79 -14.36 14.78
N ARG A 113 -8.68 -13.86 13.90
CA ARG A 113 -8.35 -13.54 12.51
C ARG A 113 -7.60 -12.23 12.42
N THR A 114 -6.55 -12.23 11.62
CA THR A 114 -5.85 -11.01 11.24
C THR A 114 -6.64 -10.25 10.18
N TYR A 115 -6.58 -8.94 10.25
CA TYR A 115 -7.20 -8.04 9.29
C TYR A 115 -6.40 -6.74 9.16
N VAL A 116 -6.63 -5.98 8.11
CA VAL A 116 -6.09 -4.62 8.00
C VAL A 116 -7.06 -3.66 8.69
N ALA A 117 -6.59 -3.04 9.77
CA ALA A 117 -7.37 -2.11 10.57
C ALA A 117 -7.34 -0.68 10.04
N GLY A 118 -6.27 -0.34 9.34
CA GLY A 118 -6.06 0.97 8.75
C GLY A 118 -4.96 0.96 7.72
N GLY A 119 -4.91 2.02 6.92
CA GLY A 119 -3.82 2.33 6.03
C GLY A 119 -3.36 3.76 6.23
N GLU A 120 -2.15 4.02 5.82
CA GLU A 120 -1.56 5.35 5.85
C GLU A 120 -0.59 5.48 4.68
N THR A 121 -0.90 6.39 3.78
CA THR A 121 0.00 6.77 2.69
C THR A 121 0.52 8.17 2.96
N THR A 122 1.83 8.29 3.14
CA THR A 122 2.51 9.58 3.29
C THR A 122 3.22 9.93 2.00
N THR A 123 2.83 11.03 1.39
CA THR A 123 3.40 11.52 0.14
C THR A 123 4.11 12.86 0.36
N GLN A 124 5.19 13.05 -0.37
CA GLN A 124 5.95 14.29 -0.38
C GLN A 124 6.19 14.75 -1.81
N ILE A 125 5.65 15.91 -2.15
CA ILE A 125 5.79 16.51 -3.48
C ILE A 125 6.54 17.84 -3.32
N GLN A 126 7.60 17.98 -4.10
CA GLN A 126 8.33 19.23 -4.22
C GLN A 126 7.74 20.04 -5.36
N TYR A 127 7.42 21.30 -5.09
CA TYR A 127 7.01 22.26 -6.10
C TYR A 127 8.17 23.22 -6.36
N SER A 128 8.63 23.30 -7.60
CA SER A 128 9.56 24.35 -8.02
C SER A 128 8.75 25.57 -8.45
N GLU A 129 9.05 26.70 -7.87
CA GLU A 129 8.45 27.96 -8.30
C GLU A 129 8.91 28.27 -9.72
N SER A 130 8.02 28.05 -10.69
CA SER A 130 8.27 28.36 -12.09
C SER A 130 7.91 29.79 -12.46
N ASN A 131 7.51 30.62 -11.47
CA ASN A 131 7.13 32.00 -11.69
C ASN A 131 8.40 32.88 -11.79
N PRO A 132 8.75 33.41 -12.97
CA PRO A 132 9.93 34.26 -13.12
C PRO A 132 9.86 35.53 -12.28
N TYR A 133 8.65 36.02 -11.97
CA TYR A 133 8.47 37.20 -11.09
C TYR A 133 8.83 36.91 -9.64
N GLU A 134 8.58 35.70 -9.14
CA GLU A 134 8.96 35.27 -7.79
C GLU A 134 10.50 35.17 -7.65
N LYS A 135 11.17 34.62 -8.67
CA LYS A 135 12.64 34.59 -8.68
C LYS A 135 13.25 35.97 -8.65
N ASN A 136 12.73 36.86 -9.46
CA ASN A 136 13.22 38.24 -9.52
C ASN A 136 12.96 38.98 -8.20
N ARG A 137 11.79 38.77 -7.55
CA ARG A 137 11.47 39.34 -6.25
C ARG A 137 12.42 38.81 -5.17
N LYS A 138 12.64 37.52 -5.09
CA LYS A 138 13.57 36.91 -4.11
C LYS A 138 15.01 37.35 -4.32
N GLN A 139 15.46 37.53 -5.55
CA GLN A 139 16.78 38.08 -5.85
C GLN A 139 16.91 39.53 -5.42
N ALA A 140 15.88 40.33 -5.65
CA ALA A 140 15.86 41.73 -5.22
C ALA A 140 15.81 41.85 -3.68
N GLU A 141 14.99 41.03 -3.01
CA GLU A 141 14.92 40.98 -1.54
C GLU A 141 16.24 40.47 -0.92
N ALA A 142 16.89 39.45 -1.53
CA ALA A 142 18.18 38.97 -1.07
C ALA A 142 19.26 40.02 -1.17
N GLY A 143 19.28 40.81 -2.26
CA GLY A 143 20.20 41.93 -2.41
C GLY A 143 20.00 43.02 -1.34
N PHE A 144 18.76 43.22 -0.90
CA PHE A 144 18.43 44.20 0.13
C PHE A 144 18.81 43.70 1.55
N LEU A 145 18.67 42.41 1.80
CA LEU A 145 18.98 41.77 3.08
C LEU A 145 20.50 41.62 3.31
N ILE A 146 21.29 41.39 2.25
CA ILE A 146 22.75 41.28 2.34
C ILE A 146 23.41 42.61 2.81
N GLY A 147 22.75 43.73 2.57
CA GLY A 147 23.26 45.06 2.99
C GLY A 147 22.94 45.47 4.43
N ASN A 148 22.03 44.77 5.11
CA ASN A 148 21.50 45.18 6.41
C ASN A 148 22.07 44.43 7.63
N ASN A 149 22.90 43.40 7.39
CA ASN A 149 23.57 42.65 8.47
C ASN A 149 25.02 43.13 8.64
N PHE A 150 25.25 44.40 8.84
CA PHE A 150 26.49 44.88 9.44
C PHE A 150 26.36 44.86 10.95
N ASP A 151 26.74 43.77 11.57
CA ASP A 151 27.14 43.79 12.97
C ASP A 151 28.42 44.58 13.06
N ALA A 152 28.29 45.82 13.43
CA ALA A 152 29.42 46.66 13.88
C ALA A 152 29.90 46.10 15.20
N ILE A 153 30.91 45.23 15.17
CA ILE A 153 31.68 44.85 16.35
C ILE A 153 32.60 46.02 16.62
N SER A 154 32.32 46.85 17.64
CA SER A 154 33.24 47.78 18.25
C SER A 154 33.76 47.22 19.55
#